data_b1785b632bea448dca2c8dfad9fb0edf
#
_entry.id   b1785b632bea448dca2c8dfad9fb0edf
#
_cell.length_a   1.000
_cell.length_b   1.000
_cell.length_c   1.000
_cell.angle_alpha   90.00
_cell.angle_beta   90.00
_cell.angle_gamma   90.00
#
_symmetry.space_group_name_H-M   'P 1'
#
loop_
_entity.id
_entity.type
_entity.pdbx_description
1 polymer ?
#
loop_
_entity_poly.entity_id
_entity_poly.type
_entity_poly.pdbx_seq_one_letter_code
_entity_poly.pdbx_strand_id
1 'polypeptide(L)'
;MSEPVLNLTPATIAALRSRHVAFLAERLVDDRARGDFLRSFAGGYEHMLSRPIRELLEPKTLVSGLAAVLTNQAVRGLLSPIAREINRRIVASLRSDDAKLGDYVPQEARRSIDELIARPDLLPEELVRRVFDDEVVEEIMRDVLYDALVEFNESVNPFFADWGLPALIKRFMPIGSGAVLKSMTAVRTEFDKRLEPEIRKFLLGFSRKSKKKIADFIVTSAGDPKLVALRKSIVAFFYEESLSQITKNVDDDARMAADEAAEAIVLEILGRERPRERLLAELEKLVAEHGDETLGAWLTRIGVMEQPDHEKLAELVWPFVKLALESPPARAFWERVTWDFYATLANSAATTETSEEKA
;
A
#
# COMPACT_ATOMS: atom_id res chain seq x y z
N MET A 1 44.54 30.63 35.20
CA MET A 1 43.49 31.61 35.46
C MET A 1 42.52 30.95 36.43
N SER A 2 42.54 31.36 37.71
CA SER A 2 41.59 30.87 38.71
C SER A 2 40.19 31.37 38.34
N GLU A 3 39.23 30.47 38.22
CA GLU A 3 37.83 30.82 38.01
C GLU A 3 37.34 31.71 39.17
N PRO A 4 36.57 32.76 38.90
CA PRO A 4 36.03 33.63 39.97
C PRO A 4 35.08 32.81 40.84
N VAL A 5 35.37 32.67 42.10
CA VAL A 5 34.52 32.02 43.11
C VAL A 5 33.25 32.89 43.26
N LEU A 6 32.14 32.42 42.72
CA LEU A 6 30.82 33.06 42.90
C LEU A 6 30.31 32.72 44.31
N ASN A 7 30.44 33.65 45.25
CA ASN A 7 29.87 33.46 46.58
C ASN A 7 28.33 33.66 46.55
N LEU A 8 27.59 32.59 46.25
CA LEU A 8 26.12 32.60 46.07
C LEU A 8 25.44 32.08 47.34
N THR A 9 24.61 32.90 47.94
CA THR A 9 23.77 32.42 49.06
C THR A 9 22.70 31.45 48.59
N PRO A 10 22.21 30.54 49.46
CA PRO A 10 21.13 29.60 49.08
C PRO A 10 19.86 30.30 48.53
N ALA A 11 19.53 31.52 49.06
CA ALA A 11 18.41 32.32 48.60
C ALA A 11 18.66 32.86 47.16
N THR A 12 19.88 33.30 46.89
CA THR A 12 20.27 33.78 45.55
C THR A 12 20.23 32.65 44.55
N ILE A 13 20.74 31.45 44.91
CA ILE A 13 20.68 30.25 44.07
C ILE A 13 19.23 29.88 43.75
N ALA A 14 18.32 29.88 44.71
CA ALA A 14 16.91 29.60 44.50
C ALA A 14 16.24 30.62 43.56
N ALA A 15 16.54 31.92 43.73
CA ALA A 15 16.01 32.95 42.87
C ALA A 15 16.53 32.86 41.40
N LEU A 16 17.83 32.63 41.24
CA LEU A 16 18.46 32.41 39.93
C LEU A 16 17.87 31.20 39.21
N ARG A 17 17.67 30.09 39.91
CA ARG A 17 17.05 28.88 39.37
C ARG A 17 15.65 29.18 38.84
N SER A 18 14.80 29.84 39.64
CA SER A 18 13.42 30.13 39.22
C SER A 18 13.41 31.06 37.97
N ARG A 19 14.30 32.07 37.93
CA ARG A 19 14.42 32.93 36.75
C ARG A 19 14.96 32.22 35.54
N HIS A 20 15.88 31.28 35.72
CA HIS A 20 16.44 30.45 34.62
C HIS A 20 15.39 29.53 34.02
N VAL A 21 14.59 28.85 34.83
CA VAL A 21 13.48 28.02 34.36
C VAL A 21 12.45 28.84 33.59
N ALA A 22 12.06 30.01 34.11
CA ALA A 22 11.15 30.93 33.43
C ALA A 22 11.73 31.39 32.08
N PHE A 23 13.01 31.77 32.06
CA PHE A 23 13.70 32.19 30.83
C PHE A 23 13.73 31.05 29.78
N LEU A 24 14.05 29.80 30.18
CA LEU A 24 14.06 28.69 29.28
C LEU A 24 12.65 28.39 28.72
N ALA A 25 11.62 28.46 29.57
CA ALA A 25 10.24 28.24 29.15
C ALA A 25 9.76 29.24 28.08
N GLU A 26 10.19 30.49 28.17
CA GLU A 26 9.86 31.54 27.19
C GLU A 26 10.78 31.45 25.96
N ARG A 27 12.11 31.34 26.20
CA ARG A 27 13.12 31.38 25.14
C ARG A 27 13.07 30.20 24.16
N LEU A 28 12.69 29.01 24.64
CA LEU A 28 12.65 27.81 23.81
C LEU A 28 11.44 27.72 22.86
N VAL A 29 10.47 28.64 22.99
CA VAL A 29 9.24 28.67 22.19
C VAL A 29 9.01 29.96 21.44
N ASP A 30 9.90 30.95 21.61
CA ASP A 30 9.84 32.23 20.93
C ASP A 30 10.25 32.19 19.46
N ASP A 31 10.11 33.30 18.73
CA ASP A 31 10.49 33.36 17.30
C ASP A 31 12.00 33.18 17.07
N ARG A 32 12.84 33.46 18.04
CA ARG A 32 14.29 33.21 17.98
C ARG A 32 14.56 31.73 18.10
N ALA A 33 13.85 31.04 19.00
CA ALA A 33 13.95 29.59 19.11
C ALA A 33 13.56 28.89 17.80
N ARG A 34 12.51 29.37 17.12
CA ARG A 34 12.16 28.88 15.78
C ARG A 34 13.34 29.03 14.82
N GLY A 35 13.92 30.22 14.71
CA GLY A 35 15.07 30.46 13.84
C GLY A 35 16.30 29.61 14.19
N ASP A 36 16.58 29.43 15.49
CA ASP A 36 17.66 28.56 15.97
C ASP A 36 17.38 27.07 15.64
N PHE A 37 16.13 26.63 15.81
CA PHE A 37 15.71 25.28 15.45
C PHE A 37 15.87 25.02 13.96
N LEU A 38 15.40 25.91 13.09
CA LEU A 38 15.51 25.76 11.63
C LEU A 38 16.97 25.59 11.20
N ARG A 39 17.87 26.44 11.72
CA ARG A 39 19.32 26.33 11.42
C ARG A 39 19.93 25.05 11.96
N SER A 40 19.60 24.68 13.19
CA SER A 40 20.13 23.47 13.84
C SER A 40 19.63 22.20 13.14
N PHE A 41 18.37 22.19 12.69
CA PHE A 41 17.79 21.09 11.95
C PHE A 41 18.51 20.91 10.59
N ALA A 42 18.68 22.00 9.84
CA ALA A 42 19.42 21.96 8.56
C ALA A 42 20.86 21.48 8.75
N GLY A 43 21.59 22.07 9.69
CA GLY A 43 22.97 21.67 9.98
C GLY A 43 23.07 20.22 10.50
N GLY A 44 22.12 19.75 11.30
CA GLY A 44 22.05 18.37 11.77
C GLY A 44 21.80 17.38 10.63
N TYR A 45 20.91 17.76 9.69
CA TYR A 45 20.65 16.95 8.51
C TYR A 45 21.86 16.86 7.59
N GLU A 46 22.53 17.96 7.28
CA GLU A 46 23.76 17.97 6.49
C GLU A 46 24.87 17.14 7.18
N HIS A 47 25.00 17.28 8.50
CA HIS A 47 25.93 16.48 9.27
C HIS A 47 25.62 14.97 9.16
N MET A 48 24.35 14.60 9.27
CA MET A 48 23.91 13.19 9.09
C MET A 48 24.26 12.68 7.68
N LEU A 49 24.02 13.47 6.62
CA LEU A 49 24.38 13.09 5.25
C LEU A 49 25.88 12.91 5.03
N SER A 50 26.72 13.60 5.80
CA SER A 50 28.18 13.49 5.73
C SER A 50 28.76 12.30 6.50
N ARG A 51 27.94 11.61 7.30
CA ARG A 51 28.41 10.47 8.11
C ARG A 51 28.34 9.15 7.33
N PRO A 52 29.29 8.23 7.56
CA PRO A 52 29.23 6.86 7.06
C PRO A 52 27.96 6.14 7.49
N ILE A 53 27.37 5.36 6.60
CA ILE A 53 26.15 4.59 6.87
C ILE A 53 26.28 3.72 8.12
N ARG A 54 27.44 3.09 8.33
CA ARG A 54 27.69 2.24 9.51
C ARG A 54 27.60 2.96 10.84
N GLU A 55 27.80 4.27 10.86
CA GLU A 55 27.70 5.07 12.09
C GLU A 55 26.25 5.47 12.38
N LEU A 56 25.41 5.52 11.35
CA LEU A 56 24.00 5.91 11.44
C LEU A 56 23.07 4.71 11.60
N LEU A 57 23.45 3.58 11.02
CA LEU A 57 22.62 2.38 10.92
C LEU A 57 23.26 1.21 11.65
N GLU A 58 22.73 0.87 12.81
CA GLU A 58 22.99 -0.39 13.48
C GLU A 58 21.82 -1.35 13.24
N PRO A 59 21.96 -2.34 12.34
CA PRO A 59 20.85 -3.18 11.88
C PRO A 59 20.08 -3.87 13.01
N LYS A 60 20.78 -4.42 14.00
CA LYS A 60 20.15 -5.12 15.13
C LYS A 60 19.31 -4.18 16.00
N THR A 61 19.87 -3.02 16.34
CA THR A 61 19.15 -2.00 17.12
C THR A 61 17.94 -1.47 16.39
N LEU A 62 18.05 -1.24 15.07
CA LEU A 62 16.92 -0.78 14.27
C LEU A 62 15.81 -1.83 14.22
N VAL A 63 16.13 -3.08 13.90
CA VAL A 63 15.13 -4.17 13.82
C VAL A 63 14.48 -4.45 15.17
N SER A 64 15.27 -4.47 16.25
CA SER A 64 14.71 -4.66 17.60
C SER A 64 13.87 -3.48 18.06
N GLY A 65 14.29 -2.26 17.75
CA GLY A 65 13.51 -1.03 18.03
C GLY A 65 12.18 -1.01 17.28
N LEU A 66 12.19 -1.32 15.99
CA LEU A 66 10.96 -1.46 15.20
C LEU A 66 10.03 -2.53 15.79
N ALA A 67 10.57 -3.68 16.18
CA ALA A 67 9.76 -4.75 16.79
C ALA A 67 9.20 -4.35 18.16
N ALA A 68 9.91 -3.53 18.93
CA ALA A 68 9.43 -3.02 20.21
C ALA A 68 8.32 -1.97 20.06
N VAL A 69 8.35 -1.16 18.99
CA VAL A 69 7.35 -0.13 18.72
C VAL A 69 6.14 -0.69 17.96
N LEU A 70 6.38 -1.54 16.95
CA LEU A 70 5.33 -2.14 16.11
C LEU A 70 4.77 -3.40 16.75
N THR A 71 4.28 -3.29 17.97
CA THR A 71 3.59 -4.40 18.65
C THR A 71 2.18 -4.60 18.10
N ASN A 72 1.62 -5.80 18.30
CA ASN A 72 0.23 -6.08 17.94
C ASN A 72 -0.75 -5.09 18.58
N GLN A 73 -0.46 -4.65 19.82
CA GLN A 73 -1.25 -3.64 20.51
C GLN A 73 -1.15 -2.26 19.85
N ALA A 74 0.05 -1.84 19.44
CA ALA A 74 0.25 -0.57 18.74
C ALA A 74 -0.42 -0.58 17.36
N VAL A 75 -0.36 -1.70 16.62
CA VAL A 75 -1.04 -1.84 15.33
C VAL A 75 -2.54 -1.73 15.52
N ARG A 76 -3.14 -2.54 16.39
CA ARG A 76 -4.60 -2.56 16.61
C ARG A 76 -5.14 -1.30 17.28
N GLY A 77 -4.41 -0.76 18.25
CA GLY A 77 -4.87 0.36 19.08
C GLY A 77 -4.59 1.75 18.52
N LEU A 78 -3.61 1.88 17.62
CA LEU A 78 -3.17 3.17 17.10
C LEU A 78 -3.15 3.21 15.58
N LEU A 79 -2.39 2.32 14.93
CA LEU A 79 -2.15 2.42 13.48
C LEU A 79 -3.38 2.06 12.66
N SER A 80 -4.07 0.95 12.99
CA SER A 80 -5.24 0.52 12.24
C SER A 80 -6.42 1.50 12.33
N PRO A 81 -6.78 2.06 13.48
CA PRO A 81 -7.83 3.07 13.55
C PRO A 81 -7.52 4.33 12.73
N ILE A 82 -6.26 4.81 12.78
CA ILE A 82 -5.82 5.95 11.97
C ILE A 82 -5.88 5.63 10.48
N ALA A 83 -5.34 4.47 10.07
CA ALA A 83 -5.35 4.04 8.68
C ALA A 83 -6.78 3.90 8.14
N ARG A 84 -7.70 3.29 8.91
CA ARG A 84 -9.12 3.16 8.56
C ARG A 84 -9.80 4.50 8.37
N GLU A 85 -9.54 5.47 9.26
CA GLU A 85 -10.13 6.81 9.14
C GLU A 85 -9.58 7.57 7.92
N ILE A 86 -8.26 7.48 7.65
CA ILE A 86 -7.65 8.07 6.45
C ILE A 86 -8.25 7.41 5.20
N ASN A 87 -8.31 6.07 5.17
CA ASN A 87 -8.84 5.31 4.04
C ASN A 87 -10.32 5.64 3.76
N ARG A 88 -11.12 5.74 4.82
CA ARG A 88 -12.52 6.18 4.73
C ARG A 88 -12.65 7.56 4.06
N ARG A 89 -11.81 8.52 4.46
CA ARG A 89 -11.81 9.88 3.88
C ARG A 89 -11.35 9.87 2.43
N ILE A 90 -10.30 9.10 2.11
CA ILE A 90 -9.81 8.97 0.73
C ILE A 90 -10.91 8.38 -0.16
N VAL A 91 -11.51 7.25 0.22
CA VAL A 91 -12.57 6.62 -0.57
C VAL A 91 -13.78 7.54 -0.72
N ALA A 92 -14.18 8.25 0.33
CA ALA A 92 -15.27 9.22 0.25
C ALA A 92 -14.94 10.37 -0.73
N SER A 93 -13.72 10.87 -0.72
CA SER A 93 -13.24 11.89 -1.68
C SER A 93 -13.25 11.37 -3.11
N LEU A 94 -12.73 10.16 -3.34
CA LEU A 94 -12.68 9.55 -4.67
C LEU A 94 -14.08 9.28 -5.24
N ARG A 95 -15.05 8.90 -4.41
CA ARG A 95 -16.45 8.69 -4.83
C ARG A 95 -17.14 9.97 -5.32
N SER A 96 -16.68 11.13 -4.88
CA SER A 96 -17.21 12.44 -5.30
C SER A 96 -16.38 13.12 -6.38
N ASP A 97 -15.32 12.44 -6.87
CA ASP A 97 -14.41 13.00 -7.85
C ASP A 97 -14.75 12.48 -9.25
N ASP A 98 -15.24 13.36 -10.13
CA ASP A 98 -15.56 13.04 -11.51
C ASP A 98 -14.35 13.18 -12.46
N ALA A 99 -13.18 13.55 -11.96
CA ALA A 99 -11.96 13.55 -12.73
C ALA A 99 -11.59 12.12 -13.16
N LYS A 100 -11.03 11.99 -14.35
CA LYS A 100 -10.58 10.69 -14.88
C LYS A 100 -9.33 10.22 -14.12
N LEU A 101 -9.22 8.91 -13.89
CA LEU A 101 -7.99 8.34 -13.33
C LEU A 101 -6.76 8.77 -14.15
N GLY A 102 -6.92 8.86 -15.47
CA GLY A 102 -5.88 9.34 -16.36
C GLY A 102 -5.34 10.73 -16.01
N ASP A 103 -6.14 11.65 -15.50
CA ASP A 103 -5.69 13.00 -15.16
C ASP A 103 -4.66 13.02 -14.02
N TYR A 104 -4.68 12.00 -13.17
CA TYR A 104 -3.74 11.80 -12.06
C TYR A 104 -2.49 10.99 -12.43
N VAL A 105 -2.46 10.36 -13.62
CA VAL A 105 -1.33 9.55 -14.07
C VAL A 105 -0.50 10.34 -15.08
N PRO A 106 0.73 10.77 -14.73
CA PRO A 106 1.62 11.48 -15.63
C PRO A 106 1.91 10.69 -16.92
N GLN A 107 2.19 11.40 -18.01
CA GLN A 107 2.42 10.75 -19.30
C GLN A 107 3.61 9.79 -19.29
N GLU A 108 4.67 10.09 -18.52
CA GLU A 108 5.83 9.23 -18.32
C GLU A 108 5.43 7.91 -17.64
N ALA A 109 4.59 7.99 -16.59
CA ALA A 109 4.07 6.81 -15.90
C ALA A 109 3.19 5.95 -16.82
N ARG A 110 2.32 6.58 -17.65
CA ARG A 110 1.52 5.85 -18.65
C ARG A 110 2.42 5.09 -19.63
N ARG A 111 3.49 5.72 -20.12
CA ARG A 111 4.47 5.07 -21.00
C ARG A 111 5.11 3.85 -20.34
N SER A 112 5.58 4.00 -19.11
CA SER A 112 6.18 2.90 -18.34
C SER A 112 5.19 1.76 -18.09
N ILE A 113 3.92 2.07 -17.80
CA ILE A 113 2.84 1.08 -17.65
C ILE A 113 2.58 0.37 -18.99
N ASP A 114 2.51 1.11 -20.09
CA ASP A 114 2.31 0.56 -21.43
C ASP A 114 3.44 -0.39 -21.83
N GLU A 115 4.69 -0.06 -21.50
CA GLU A 115 5.86 -0.91 -21.71
C GLU A 115 5.78 -2.17 -20.85
N LEU A 116 5.42 -2.02 -19.58
CA LEU A 116 5.24 -3.16 -18.66
C LEU A 116 4.17 -4.12 -19.18
N ILE A 117 3.01 -3.60 -19.61
CA ILE A 117 1.88 -4.41 -20.11
C ILE A 117 2.21 -5.08 -21.44
N ALA A 118 3.07 -4.49 -22.24
CA ALA A 118 3.52 -5.06 -23.51
C ALA A 118 4.47 -6.27 -23.32
N ARG A 119 5.02 -6.47 -22.13
CA ARG A 119 5.96 -7.58 -21.87
C ARG A 119 5.30 -8.94 -22.06
N PRO A 120 5.94 -9.87 -22.79
CA PRO A 120 5.39 -11.21 -22.98
C PRO A 120 5.42 -12.07 -21.70
N ASP A 121 6.33 -11.76 -20.77
CA ASP A 121 6.52 -12.46 -19.49
C ASP A 121 5.73 -11.83 -18.32
N LEU A 122 4.75 -10.98 -18.62
CA LEU A 122 3.93 -10.30 -17.58
C LEU A 122 3.16 -11.31 -16.71
N LEU A 123 2.60 -12.35 -17.33
CA LEU A 123 1.90 -13.40 -16.62
C LEU A 123 2.73 -14.68 -16.62
N PRO A 124 3.09 -15.24 -15.46
CA PRO A 124 3.77 -16.51 -15.38
C PRO A 124 2.96 -17.63 -16.05
N GLU A 125 3.61 -18.48 -16.85
CA GLU A 125 2.98 -19.60 -17.54
C GLU A 125 2.21 -20.50 -16.57
N GLU A 126 2.81 -20.82 -15.41
CA GLU A 126 2.19 -21.65 -14.39
C GLU A 126 0.88 -21.05 -13.87
N LEU A 127 0.80 -19.71 -13.74
CA LEU A 127 -0.43 -19.04 -13.32
C LEU A 127 -1.52 -19.20 -14.37
N VAL A 128 -1.20 -18.96 -15.65
CA VAL A 128 -2.15 -19.11 -16.76
C VAL A 128 -2.67 -20.54 -16.81
N ARG A 129 -1.76 -21.52 -16.80
CA ARG A 129 -2.15 -22.94 -16.84
C ARG A 129 -3.01 -23.33 -15.64
N ARG A 130 -2.63 -22.91 -14.43
CA ARG A 130 -3.38 -23.22 -13.20
C ARG A 130 -4.80 -22.65 -13.23
N VAL A 131 -4.98 -21.41 -13.72
CA VAL A 131 -6.31 -20.81 -13.87
C VAL A 131 -7.17 -21.61 -14.85
N PHE A 132 -6.62 -22.01 -16.01
CA PHE A 132 -7.36 -22.77 -17.00
C PHE A 132 -7.51 -24.28 -16.65
N ASP A 133 -6.71 -24.82 -15.73
CA ASP A 133 -6.86 -26.19 -15.22
C ASP A 133 -7.94 -26.29 -14.14
N ASP A 134 -8.43 -25.15 -13.61
CA ASP A 134 -9.46 -25.13 -12.60
C ASP A 134 -10.79 -25.77 -13.10
N GLU A 135 -11.45 -26.53 -12.22
CA GLU A 135 -12.73 -27.20 -12.54
C GLU A 135 -13.85 -26.20 -12.78
N VAL A 136 -13.84 -25.06 -12.08
CA VAL A 136 -14.84 -23.99 -12.25
C VAL A 136 -14.78 -23.39 -13.65
N VAL A 137 -13.58 -23.19 -14.20
CA VAL A 137 -13.40 -22.73 -15.59
C VAL A 137 -13.93 -23.76 -16.58
N GLU A 138 -13.72 -25.06 -16.32
CA GLU A 138 -14.28 -26.14 -17.14
C GLU A 138 -15.81 -26.13 -17.12
N GLU A 139 -16.40 -25.94 -15.94
CA GLU A 139 -17.83 -25.88 -15.74
C GLU A 139 -18.46 -24.69 -16.45
N ILE A 140 -17.92 -23.50 -16.25
CA ILE A 140 -18.38 -22.26 -16.93
C ILE A 140 -18.29 -22.44 -18.46
N MET A 141 -17.16 -22.94 -18.97
CA MET A 141 -17.01 -23.14 -20.41
C MET A 141 -18.00 -24.16 -20.95
N ARG A 142 -18.25 -25.26 -20.23
CA ARG A 142 -19.23 -26.25 -20.61
C ARG A 142 -20.63 -25.67 -20.68
N ASP A 143 -21.03 -24.88 -19.68
CA ASP A 143 -22.37 -24.32 -19.60
C ASP A 143 -22.59 -23.26 -20.69
N VAL A 144 -21.62 -22.35 -20.91
CA VAL A 144 -21.67 -21.37 -22.01
C VAL A 144 -21.74 -22.07 -23.38
N LEU A 145 -20.98 -23.13 -23.59
CA LEU A 145 -21.00 -23.90 -24.84
C LEU A 145 -22.32 -24.64 -25.01
N TYR A 146 -22.91 -25.15 -23.92
CA TYR A 146 -24.20 -25.81 -23.95
C TYR A 146 -25.30 -24.83 -24.38
N ASP A 147 -25.36 -23.67 -23.75
CA ASP A 147 -26.33 -22.61 -24.07
C ASP A 147 -26.18 -22.13 -25.52
N ALA A 148 -24.95 -21.89 -25.97
CA ALA A 148 -24.68 -21.55 -27.37
C ALA A 148 -25.09 -22.63 -28.35
N LEU A 149 -24.92 -23.94 -28.01
CA LEU A 149 -25.34 -25.02 -28.84
C LEU A 149 -26.87 -25.15 -28.91
N VAL A 150 -27.55 -24.92 -27.78
CA VAL A 150 -29.04 -24.91 -27.75
C VAL A 150 -29.57 -23.77 -28.62
N GLU A 151 -29.03 -22.56 -28.46
CA GLU A 151 -29.40 -21.40 -29.27
C GLU A 151 -29.11 -21.62 -30.76
N PHE A 152 -27.96 -22.17 -31.11
CA PHE A 152 -27.63 -22.54 -32.48
C PHE A 152 -28.63 -23.57 -33.06
N ASN A 153 -28.96 -24.61 -32.27
CA ASN A 153 -29.92 -25.64 -32.71
C ASN A 153 -31.32 -25.04 -32.95
N GLU A 154 -31.77 -24.11 -32.10
CA GLU A 154 -33.04 -23.43 -32.25
C GLU A 154 -33.08 -22.47 -33.45
N SER A 155 -31.98 -21.77 -33.69
CA SER A 155 -31.91 -20.72 -34.71
C SER A 155 -31.56 -21.20 -36.11
N VAL A 156 -30.73 -22.27 -36.21
CA VAL A 156 -30.11 -22.70 -37.49
C VAL A 156 -30.57 -24.05 -37.94
N ASN A 157 -30.96 -24.97 -37.01
CA ASN A 157 -31.40 -26.30 -37.42
C ASN A 157 -32.75 -26.27 -38.17
N PRO A 158 -32.78 -26.65 -39.46
CA PRO A 158 -34.00 -26.54 -40.28
C PRO A 158 -35.15 -27.43 -39.80
N PHE A 159 -34.90 -28.40 -38.94
CA PHE A 159 -35.95 -29.25 -38.34
C PHE A 159 -36.70 -28.55 -37.20
N PHE A 160 -36.06 -27.57 -36.50
CA PHE A 160 -36.62 -26.95 -35.31
C PHE A 160 -36.78 -25.45 -35.45
N ALA A 161 -35.99 -24.79 -36.28
CA ALA A 161 -36.08 -23.33 -36.51
C ALA A 161 -37.41 -22.94 -37.14
N ASP A 162 -37.97 -21.81 -36.76
CA ASP A 162 -39.28 -21.33 -37.26
C ASP A 162 -39.34 -21.13 -38.77
N TRP A 163 -38.20 -20.88 -39.42
CA TRP A 163 -38.09 -20.75 -40.88
C TRP A 163 -37.96 -22.11 -41.62
N GLY A 164 -37.71 -23.19 -40.89
CA GLY A 164 -37.48 -24.53 -41.47
C GLY A 164 -38.75 -25.40 -41.67
N LEU A 165 -38.66 -26.64 -41.19
CA LEU A 165 -39.79 -27.58 -41.34
C LEU A 165 -41.13 -27.09 -40.74
N PRO A 166 -41.15 -26.39 -39.59
CA PRO A 166 -42.38 -25.82 -39.07
C PRO A 166 -43.02 -24.80 -40.01
N ALA A 167 -42.23 -23.96 -40.71
CA ALA A 167 -42.77 -23.04 -41.72
C ALA A 167 -43.33 -23.74 -42.94
N LEU A 168 -42.65 -24.81 -43.39
CA LEU A 168 -43.13 -25.62 -44.51
C LEU A 168 -44.45 -26.30 -44.17
N ILE A 169 -44.61 -26.89 -43.01
CA ILE A 169 -45.83 -27.53 -42.56
C ILE A 169 -46.99 -26.51 -42.49
N LYS A 170 -46.76 -25.35 -41.90
CA LYS A 170 -47.76 -24.27 -41.85
C LYS A 170 -48.16 -23.80 -43.23
N ARG A 171 -47.25 -23.78 -44.20
CA ARG A 171 -47.51 -23.32 -45.58
C ARG A 171 -48.25 -24.37 -46.44
N PHE A 172 -47.90 -25.66 -46.31
CA PHE A 172 -48.45 -26.73 -47.17
C PHE A 172 -49.67 -27.45 -46.56
N MET A 173 -49.84 -27.36 -45.23
CA MET A 173 -50.97 -28.02 -44.53
C MET A 173 -51.67 -27.04 -43.58
N PRO A 174 -52.38 -26.02 -44.14
CA PRO A 174 -52.98 -24.98 -43.29
C PRO A 174 -54.16 -25.54 -42.42
N ILE A 175 -54.78 -26.62 -42.79
CA ILE A 175 -55.84 -27.29 -42.03
C ILE A 175 -55.26 -28.58 -41.42
N GLY A 176 -55.20 -28.66 -40.07
CA GLY A 176 -54.64 -29.78 -39.35
C GLY A 176 -53.19 -29.60 -38.88
N SER A 177 -52.55 -28.52 -39.23
CA SER A 177 -51.13 -28.21 -38.82
C SER A 177 -50.91 -28.19 -37.30
N GLY A 178 -51.97 -27.87 -36.52
CA GLY A 178 -51.87 -27.86 -35.06
C GLY A 178 -51.61 -29.23 -34.40
N ALA A 179 -52.14 -30.30 -34.94
CA ALA A 179 -51.92 -31.67 -34.44
C ALA A 179 -50.52 -32.15 -34.83
N VAL A 180 -50.06 -31.84 -36.04
CA VAL A 180 -48.74 -32.20 -36.54
C VAL A 180 -47.65 -31.40 -35.79
N LEU A 181 -47.87 -30.13 -35.54
CA LEU A 181 -46.95 -29.28 -34.76
C LEU A 181 -46.87 -29.74 -33.29
N LYS A 182 -47.98 -30.15 -32.66
CA LYS A 182 -47.98 -30.73 -31.32
C LYS A 182 -47.20 -32.04 -31.26
N SER A 183 -47.35 -32.95 -32.24
CA SER A 183 -46.57 -34.18 -32.31
C SER A 183 -45.09 -33.88 -32.57
N MET A 184 -44.75 -32.88 -33.38
CA MET A 184 -43.38 -32.45 -33.57
C MET A 184 -42.76 -31.88 -32.27
N THR A 185 -43.53 -31.11 -31.50
CA THR A 185 -43.08 -30.59 -30.21
C THR A 185 -42.80 -31.76 -29.25
N ALA A 186 -43.61 -32.81 -29.21
CA ALA A 186 -43.37 -33.99 -28.40
C ALA A 186 -42.13 -34.78 -28.88
N VAL A 187 -41.93 -34.91 -30.20
CA VAL A 187 -40.73 -35.53 -30.78
C VAL A 187 -39.49 -34.69 -30.45
N ARG A 188 -39.59 -33.35 -30.51
CA ARG A 188 -38.50 -32.43 -30.11
C ARG A 188 -38.13 -32.66 -28.66
N THR A 189 -39.11 -32.65 -27.75
CA THR A 189 -38.87 -32.85 -26.33
C THR A 189 -38.20 -34.21 -26.00
N GLU A 190 -38.65 -35.28 -26.67
CA GLU A 190 -38.04 -36.60 -26.47
C GLU A 190 -36.65 -36.69 -27.09
N PHE A 191 -36.41 -36.03 -28.21
CA PHE A 191 -35.11 -35.92 -28.88
C PHE A 191 -34.13 -35.14 -28.02
N ASP A 192 -34.52 -33.97 -27.52
CA ASP A 192 -33.71 -33.12 -26.63
C ASP A 192 -33.35 -33.88 -25.36
N LYS A 193 -34.30 -34.63 -24.76
CA LYS A 193 -34.07 -35.41 -23.56
C LYS A 193 -33.08 -36.56 -23.78
N ARG A 194 -33.07 -37.17 -24.97
CA ARG A 194 -32.11 -38.25 -25.28
C ARG A 194 -30.76 -37.73 -25.72
N LEU A 195 -30.71 -36.58 -26.37
CA LEU A 195 -29.48 -35.98 -26.83
C LEU A 195 -28.75 -35.23 -25.71
N GLU A 196 -29.44 -34.68 -24.74
CA GLU A 196 -28.84 -33.89 -23.66
C GLU A 196 -27.68 -34.60 -22.95
N PRO A 197 -27.77 -35.92 -22.57
CA PRO A 197 -26.65 -36.58 -21.92
C PRO A 197 -25.42 -36.71 -22.84
N GLU A 198 -25.64 -37.00 -24.13
CA GLU A 198 -24.56 -37.13 -25.11
C GLU A 198 -23.91 -35.80 -25.44
N ILE A 199 -24.72 -34.72 -25.54
CA ILE A 199 -24.24 -33.36 -25.71
C ILE A 199 -23.39 -32.96 -24.50
N ARG A 200 -23.88 -33.19 -23.28
CA ARG A 200 -23.11 -32.88 -22.06
C ARG A 200 -21.79 -33.63 -22.00
N LYS A 201 -21.76 -34.90 -22.37
CA LYS A 201 -20.54 -35.74 -22.44
C LYS A 201 -19.57 -35.22 -23.50
N PHE A 202 -20.08 -34.84 -24.68
CA PHE A 202 -19.27 -34.24 -25.74
C PHE A 202 -18.68 -32.91 -25.27
N LEU A 203 -19.50 -32.04 -24.69
CA LEU A 203 -19.07 -30.73 -24.21
C LEU A 203 -18.05 -30.85 -23.09
N LEU A 204 -18.12 -31.85 -22.23
CA LEU A 204 -17.10 -32.10 -21.21
C LEU A 204 -15.72 -32.37 -21.85
N GLY A 205 -15.67 -33.23 -22.86
CA GLY A 205 -14.44 -33.50 -23.59
C GLY A 205 -13.93 -32.28 -24.39
N PHE A 206 -14.86 -31.56 -24.99
CA PHE A 206 -14.58 -30.37 -25.79
C PHE A 206 -14.08 -29.21 -24.92
N SER A 207 -14.72 -28.92 -23.78
CA SER A 207 -14.29 -27.87 -22.86
C SER A 207 -12.88 -28.14 -22.32
N ARG A 208 -12.57 -29.38 -21.93
CA ARG A 208 -11.20 -29.77 -21.51
C ARG A 208 -10.15 -29.49 -22.59
N LYS A 209 -10.45 -29.85 -23.82
CA LYS A 209 -9.54 -29.60 -24.95
C LYS A 209 -9.42 -28.11 -25.26
N SER A 210 -10.53 -27.40 -25.19
CA SER A 210 -10.57 -25.98 -25.51
C SER A 210 -9.85 -25.14 -24.46
N LYS A 211 -10.05 -25.39 -23.15
CA LYS A 211 -9.33 -24.66 -22.10
C LYS A 211 -7.82 -24.85 -22.21
N LYS A 212 -7.34 -26.05 -22.51
CA LYS A 212 -5.91 -26.29 -22.76
C LYS A 212 -5.40 -25.49 -23.97
N LYS A 213 -6.16 -25.50 -25.08
CA LYS A 213 -5.78 -24.72 -26.26
C LYS A 213 -5.76 -23.21 -26.00
N ILE A 214 -6.71 -22.70 -25.20
CA ILE A 214 -6.75 -21.28 -24.83
C ILE A 214 -5.56 -20.94 -23.93
N ALA A 215 -5.25 -21.78 -22.94
CA ALA A 215 -4.07 -21.59 -22.09
C ALA A 215 -2.77 -21.59 -22.92
N ASP A 216 -2.61 -22.59 -23.78
CA ASP A 216 -1.46 -22.68 -24.70
C ASP A 216 -1.37 -21.46 -25.62
N PHE A 217 -2.50 -20.97 -26.16
CA PHE A 217 -2.55 -19.78 -26.99
C PHE A 217 -2.11 -18.53 -26.20
N ILE A 218 -2.63 -18.33 -24.99
CA ILE A 218 -2.27 -17.17 -24.16
C ILE A 218 -0.77 -17.19 -23.84
N VAL A 219 -0.22 -18.36 -23.49
CA VAL A 219 1.20 -18.53 -23.17
C VAL A 219 2.08 -18.31 -24.39
N THR A 220 1.79 -19.01 -25.49
CA THR A 220 2.64 -18.96 -26.70
C THR A 220 2.51 -17.68 -27.47
N SER A 221 1.35 -17.02 -27.39
CA SER A 221 1.06 -15.76 -28.07
C SER A 221 1.12 -14.53 -27.17
N ALA A 222 1.76 -14.63 -25.99
CA ALA A 222 1.82 -13.55 -25.02
C ALA A 222 2.39 -12.24 -25.58
N GLY A 223 3.29 -12.33 -26.57
CA GLY A 223 3.84 -11.20 -27.32
C GLY A 223 3.06 -10.82 -28.59
N ASP A 224 1.95 -11.52 -28.91
CA ASP A 224 1.14 -11.21 -30.10
C ASP A 224 0.57 -9.78 -30.01
N PRO A 225 0.69 -8.97 -31.10
CA PRO A 225 0.20 -7.60 -31.11
C PRO A 225 -1.27 -7.46 -30.72
N LYS A 226 -2.12 -8.44 -31.01
CA LYS A 226 -3.55 -8.42 -30.63
C LYS A 226 -3.75 -8.58 -29.13
N LEU A 227 -3.01 -9.47 -28.48
CA LEU A 227 -3.08 -9.64 -27.01
C LEU A 227 -2.46 -8.45 -26.28
N VAL A 228 -1.37 -7.89 -26.81
CA VAL A 228 -0.81 -6.65 -26.29
C VAL A 228 -1.80 -5.50 -26.43
N ALA A 229 -2.43 -5.35 -27.60
CA ALA A 229 -3.45 -4.32 -27.80
C ALA A 229 -4.65 -4.50 -26.87
N LEU A 230 -5.13 -5.73 -26.64
CA LEU A 230 -6.19 -6.02 -25.69
C LEU A 230 -5.81 -5.60 -24.27
N ARG A 231 -4.62 -5.95 -23.80
CA ARG A 231 -4.13 -5.54 -22.46
C ARG A 231 -4.02 -4.03 -22.34
N LYS A 232 -3.52 -3.34 -23.39
CA LYS A 232 -3.47 -1.87 -23.41
C LYS A 232 -4.87 -1.24 -23.42
N SER A 233 -5.83 -1.83 -24.14
CA SER A 233 -7.20 -1.30 -24.16
C SER A 233 -7.89 -1.42 -22.80
N ILE A 234 -7.61 -2.48 -22.03
CA ILE A 234 -8.12 -2.62 -20.66
C ILE A 234 -7.57 -1.50 -19.75
N VAL A 235 -6.30 -1.19 -19.85
CA VAL A 235 -5.69 -0.11 -19.05
C VAL A 235 -6.18 1.26 -19.52
N ALA A 236 -6.29 1.46 -20.84
CA ALA A 236 -6.85 2.69 -21.40
C ALA A 236 -8.30 2.93 -20.92
N PHE A 237 -9.10 1.86 -20.81
CA PHE A 237 -10.44 1.95 -20.22
C PHE A 237 -10.39 2.53 -18.80
N PHE A 238 -9.51 2.04 -17.93
CA PHE A 238 -9.37 2.59 -16.58
C PHE A 238 -8.91 4.05 -16.56
N TYR A 239 -8.06 4.47 -17.51
CA TYR A 239 -7.63 5.86 -17.60
C TYR A 239 -8.76 6.80 -18.02
N GLU A 240 -9.72 6.33 -18.81
CA GLU A 240 -10.87 7.11 -19.28
C GLU A 240 -12.02 7.15 -18.27
N GLU A 241 -12.07 6.22 -17.31
CA GLU A 241 -13.10 6.18 -16.28
C GLU A 241 -12.85 7.23 -15.20
N SER A 242 -13.93 7.82 -14.68
CA SER A 242 -13.84 8.72 -13.52
C SER A 242 -13.57 7.96 -12.24
N LEU A 243 -12.92 8.62 -11.28
CA LEU A 243 -12.66 8.04 -9.96
C LEU A 243 -13.96 7.65 -9.25
N SER A 244 -15.04 8.43 -9.43
CA SER A 244 -16.37 8.12 -8.91
C SER A 244 -16.91 6.81 -9.48
N GLN A 245 -16.74 6.54 -10.77
CA GLN A 245 -17.17 5.28 -11.38
C GLN A 245 -16.34 4.08 -10.96
N ILE A 246 -15.00 4.21 -10.91
CA ILE A 246 -14.10 3.15 -10.47
C ILE A 246 -14.41 2.74 -9.03
N THR A 247 -14.72 3.70 -8.17
CA THR A 247 -14.98 3.46 -6.74
C THR A 247 -16.45 3.17 -6.43
N LYS A 248 -17.34 3.19 -7.42
CA LYS A 248 -18.80 3.02 -7.25
C LYS A 248 -19.18 1.75 -6.47
N ASN A 249 -18.50 0.66 -6.75
CA ASN A 249 -18.76 -0.65 -6.14
C ASN A 249 -17.94 -0.90 -4.86
N VAL A 250 -17.12 0.06 -4.43
CA VAL A 250 -16.39 -0.02 -3.16
C VAL A 250 -17.31 0.53 -2.06
N ASP A 251 -18.29 -0.27 -1.62
CA ASP A 251 -19.15 0.10 -0.49
C ASP A 251 -18.38 0.07 0.84
N ASP A 252 -19.05 0.43 1.94
CA ASP A 252 -18.40 0.47 3.24
C ASP A 252 -18.05 -0.93 3.75
N ASP A 253 -18.82 -1.95 3.37
CA ASP A 253 -18.55 -3.35 3.76
C ASP A 253 -17.30 -3.87 3.03
N ALA A 254 -17.16 -3.62 1.73
CA ALA A 254 -15.98 -3.98 0.97
C ALA A 254 -14.73 -3.25 1.50
N ARG A 255 -14.84 -1.95 1.83
CA ARG A 255 -13.76 -1.18 2.44
C ARG A 255 -13.37 -1.74 3.80
N MET A 256 -14.33 -2.02 4.67
CA MET A 256 -14.07 -2.59 6.00
C MET A 256 -13.39 -3.96 5.89
N ALA A 257 -13.87 -4.83 5.00
CA ALA A 257 -13.25 -6.13 4.74
C ALA A 257 -11.80 -6.00 4.25
N ALA A 258 -11.51 -5.03 3.37
CA ALA A 258 -10.15 -4.75 2.92
C ALA A 258 -9.25 -4.23 4.06
N ASP A 259 -9.76 -3.34 4.90
CA ASP A 259 -9.05 -2.81 6.08
C ASP A 259 -8.74 -3.93 7.09
N GLU A 260 -9.69 -4.83 7.35
CA GLU A 260 -9.51 -6.00 8.24
C GLU A 260 -8.49 -6.99 7.66
N ALA A 261 -8.56 -7.26 6.37
CA ALA A 261 -7.59 -8.12 5.70
C ALA A 261 -6.18 -7.52 5.75
N ALA A 262 -6.04 -6.22 5.50
CA ALA A 262 -4.75 -5.52 5.59
C ALA A 262 -4.19 -5.56 7.02
N GLU A 263 -5.01 -5.30 8.04
CA GLU A 263 -4.60 -5.42 9.44
C GLU A 263 -4.14 -6.84 9.77
N ALA A 264 -4.90 -7.87 9.38
CA ALA A 264 -4.55 -9.26 9.61
C ALA A 264 -3.21 -9.64 8.96
N ILE A 265 -2.98 -9.19 7.71
CA ILE A 265 -1.71 -9.41 7.00
C ILE A 265 -0.55 -8.73 7.74
N VAL A 266 -0.71 -7.46 8.15
CA VAL A 266 0.33 -6.73 8.89
C VAL A 266 0.65 -7.43 10.20
N LEU A 267 -0.35 -7.84 10.98
CA LEU A 267 -0.16 -8.56 12.24
C LEU A 267 0.54 -9.90 12.04
N GLU A 268 0.18 -10.63 10.99
CA GLU A 268 0.82 -11.90 10.64
C GLU A 268 2.29 -11.71 10.26
N ILE A 269 2.60 -10.69 9.44
CA ILE A 269 3.99 -10.37 9.06
C ILE A 269 4.82 -9.97 10.29
N LEU A 270 4.26 -9.12 11.15
CA LEU A 270 4.95 -8.67 12.38
C LEU A 270 5.13 -9.80 13.40
N GLY A 271 4.22 -10.77 13.43
CA GLY A 271 4.28 -11.95 14.30
C GLY A 271 5.32 -12.99 13.90
N ARG A 272 5.76 -12.98 12.64
CA ARG A 272 6.71 -13.98 12.12
C ARG A 272 8.17 -13.55 12.32
N GLU A 273 9.03 -14.50 12.69
CA GLU A 273 10.49 -14.26 12.79
C GLU A 273 11.13 -14.07 11.41
N ARG A 274 10.72 -14.86 10.43
CA ARG A 274 11.32 -14.86 9.09
C ARG A 274 11.34 -13.50 8.37
N PRO A 275 10.31 -12.62 8.39
CA PRO A 275 10.41 -11.27 7.86
C PRO A 275 11.41 -10.40 8.60
N ARG A 276 11.54 -10.55 9.94
CA ARG A 276 12.51 -9.82 10.76
C ARG A 276 13.94 -10.26 10.44
N GLU A 277 14.17 -11.56 10.33
CA GLU A 277 15.47 -12.12 9.94
C GLU A 277 15.89 -11.66 8.55
N ARG A 278 14.95 -11.64 7.58
CA ARG A 278 15.23 -11.12 6.24
C ARG A 278 15.56 -9.63 6.26
N LEU A 279 14.78 -8.83 6.98
CA LEU A 279 15.07 -7.40 7.12
C LEU A 279 16.45 -7.18 7.74
N LEU A 280 16.78 -7.92 8.81
CA LEU A 280 18.07 -7.85 9.44
C LEU A 280 19.20 -8.23 8.47
N ALA A 281 19.07 -9.34 7.76
CA ALA A 281 20.05 -9.80 6.78
C ALA A 281 20.28 -8.79 5.65
N GLU A 282 19.23 -8.19 5.11
CA GLU A 282 19.34 -7.16 4.07
C GLU A 282 19.99 -5.87 4.59
N LEU A 283 19.67 -5.46 5.82
CA LEU A 283 20.33 -4.31 6.44
C LEU A 283 21.81 -4.58 6.77
N GLU A 284 22.15 -5.77 7.27
CA GLU A 284 23.53 -6.19 7.50
C GLU A 284 24.33 -6.23 6.19
N LYS A 285 23.73 -6.72 5.11
CA LYS A 285 24.31 -6.72 3.77
C LYS A 285 24.53 -5.30 3.26
N LEU A 286 23.53 -4.42 3.39
CA LEU A 286 23.66 -3.01 3.01
C LEU A 286 24.84 -2.35 3.75
N VAL A 287 24.97 -2.55 5.06
CA VAL A 287 26.07 -2.00 5.85
C VAL A 287 27.42 -2.64 5.48
N ALA A 288 27.44 -3.93 5.15
CA ALA A 288 28.66 -4.61 4.70
C ALA A 288 29.16 -4.08 3.34
N GLU A 289 28.24 -3.84 2.40
CA GLU A 289 28.55 -3.38 1.05
C GLU A 289 28.83 -1.87 0.98
N HIS A 290 28.10 -1.06 1.75
CA HIS A 290 28.08 0.40 1.62
C HIS A 290 28.35 1.16 2.92
N GLY A 291 28.68 0.48 4.01
CA GLY A 291 28.83 1.07 5.33
C GLY A 291 29.88 2.17 5.42
N ASP A 292 30.93 2.14 4.60
CA ASP A 292 31.98 3.17 4.55
C ASP A 292 31.60 4.39 3.68
N GLU A 293 30.57 4.26 2.85
CA GLU A 293 30.04 5.39 2.09
C GLU A 293 29.29 6.35 3.01
N THR A 294 29.36 7.65 2.72
CA THR A 294 28.48 8.61 3.39
C THR A 294 27.03 8.39 2.96
N LEU A 295 26.08 8.67 3.87
CA LEU A 295 24.66 8.55 3.54
C LEU A 295 24.29 9.37 2.29
N GLY A 296 24.83 10.60 2.15
CA GLY A 296 24.58 11.45 0.99
C GLY A 296 25.10 10.88 -0.32
N ALA A 297 26.32 10.30 -0.32
CA ALA A 297 26.88 9.64 -1.49
C ALA A 297 26.06 8.41 -1.92
N TRP A 298 25.65 7.59 -0.96
CA TRP A 298 24.81 6.43 -1.20
C TRP A 298 23.43 6.83 -1.78
N LEU A 299 22.77 7.84 -1.19
CA LEU A 299 21.49 8.34 -1.70
C LEU A 299 21.60 8.83 -3.13
N THR A 300 22.66 9.60 -3.46
CA THR A 300 22.92 10.06 -4.83
C THR A 300 23.10 8.88 -5.79
N ARG A 301 23.82 7.85 -5.38
CA ARG A 301 24.07 6.65 -6.20
C ARG A 301 22.80 5.86 -6.50
N ILE A 302 21.85 5.79 -5.57
CA ILE A 302 20.55 5.13 -5.80
C ILE A 302 19.51 6.02 -6.53
N GLY A 303 19.93 7.21 -6.98
CA GLY A 303 19.10 8.10 -7.79
C GLY A 303 18.33 9.16 -7.02
N VAL A 304 18.60 9.37 -5.73
CA VAL A 304 18.06 10.50 -4.97
C VAL A 304 18.85 11.75 -5.36
N MET A 305 18.38 12.44 -6.39
CA MET A 305 19.05 13.61 -6.96
C MET A 305 18.74 14.91 -6.21
N GLU A 306 17.54 14.99 -5.66
CA GLU A 306 17.07 16.19 -4.94
C GLU A 306 16.95 15.88 -3.45
N GLN A 307 17.60 16.72 -2.66
CA GLN A 307 17.42 16.67 -1.21
C GLN A 307 16.12 17.41 -0.86
N PRO A 308 15.38 16.93 0.15
CA PRO A 308 14.21 17.66 0.60
C PRO A 308 14.63 19.04 1.10
N ASP A 309 13.79 20.04 0.85
CA ASP A 309 13.94 21.39 1.38
C ASP A 309 13.89 21.34 2.92
N HIS A 310 15.06 21.45 3.53
CA HIS A 310 15.23 21.28 4.98
C HIS A 310 14.52 22.36 5.77
N GLU A 311 14.44 23.58 5.21
CA GLU A 311 13.72 24.66 5.86
C GLU A 311 12.23 24.37 5.93
N LYS A 312 11.63 23.92 4.82
CA LYS A 312 10.21 23.51 4.80
C LYS A 312 9.93 22.30 5.68
N LEU A 313 10.85 21.32 5.73
CA LEU A 313 10.71 20.19 6.66
C LEU A 313 10.78 20.65 8.12
N ALA A 314 11.74 21.51 8.44
CA ALA A 314 11.87 22.06 9.79
C ALA A 314 10.64 22.91 10.16
N GLU A 315 10.13 23.72 9.23
CA GLU A 315 8.89 24.48 9.43
C GLU A 315 7.67 23.58 9.67
N LEU A 316 7.57 22.47 8.96
CA LEU A 316 6.50 21.47 9.15
C LEU A 316 6.56 20.83 10.55
N VAL A 317 7.77 20.56 11.05
CA VAL A 317 8.01 19.90 12.35
C VAL A 317 7.91 20.88 13.51
N TRP A 318 8.26 22.14 13.31
CA TRP A 318 8.33 23.15 14.38
C TRP A 318 7.07 23.25 15.25
N PRO A 319 5.82 23.27 14.73
CA PRO A 319 4.62 23.32 15.58
C PRO A 319 4.53 22.18 16.58
N PHE A 320 4.97 20.98 16.20
CA PHE A 320 4.99 19.81 17.09
C PHE A 320 6.09 19.91 18.13
N VAL A 321 7.27 20.39 17.74
CA VAL A 321 8.38 20.64 18.65
C VAL A 321 7.99 21.71 19.66
N LYS A 322 7.41 22.82 19.22
CA LYS A 322 6.90 23.89 20.09
C LYS A 322 5.90 23.36 21.10
N LEU A 323 4.89 22.62 20.64
CA LEU A 323 3.88 22.01 21.52
C LEU A 323 4.50 21.05 22.54
N ALA A 324 5.50 20.27 22.14
CA ALA A 324 6.23 19.38 23.05
C ALA A 324 7.02 20.18 24.10
N LEU A 325 7.69 21.27 23.71
CA LEU A 325 8.46 22.13 24.62
C LEU A 325 7.57 22.92 25.60
N GLU A 326 6.35 23.27 25.19
CA GLU A 326 5.34 23.94 26.07
C GLU A 326 4.69 22.97 27.05
N SER A 327 4.89 21.65 26.88
CA SER A 327 4.22 20.65 27.68
C SER A 327 4.69 20.62 29.15
N PRO A 328 3.83 20.21 30.09
CA PRO A 328 4.21 20.05 31.51
C PRO A 328 5.42 19.11 31.73
N PRO A 329 5.53 17.96 31.01
CA PRO A 329 6.71 17.12 31.12
C PRO A 329 8.02 17.79 30.70
N ALA A 330 8.02 18.59 29.62
CA ALA A 330 9.20 19.34 29.19
C ALA A 330 9.59 20.39 30.24
N ARG A 331 8.64 21.10 30.80
CA ARG A 331 8.88 22.06 31.89
C ARG A 331 9.50 21.38 33.11
N ALA A 332 8.95 20.24 33.53
CA ALA A 332 9.52 19.48 34.62
C ALA A 332 10.94 18.94 34.32
N PHE A 333 11.25 18.65 33.05
CA PHE A 333 12.61 18.29 32.62
C PHE A 333 13.56 19.49 32.78
N TRP A 334 13.21 20.67 32.30
CA TRP A 334 14.02 21.88 32.44
C TRP A 334 14.23 22.25 33.91
N GLU A 335 13.19 22.11 34.75
CA GLU A 335 13.29 22.34 36.19
C GLU A 335 14.32 21.41 36.82
N ARG A 336 14.34 20.10 36.46
CA ARG A 336 15.33 19.14 36.98
C ARG A 336 16.74 19.49 36.51
N VAL A 337 16.95 19.68 35.21
CA VAL A 337 18.27 20.01 34.64
C VAL A 337 18.82 21.26 35.27
N THR A 338 17.98 22.31 35.44
CA THR A 338 18.37 23.57 36.08
C THR A 338 18.68 23.31 37.56
N TRP A 339 17.91 22.47 38.24
CA TRP A 339 18.21 22.12 39.63
C TRP A 339 19.57 21.49 39.77
N ASP A 340 19.86 20.46 38.98
CA ASP A 340 21.15 19.72 39.03
C ASP A 340 22.31 20.66 38.77
N PHE A 341 22.21 21.58 37.82
CA PHE A 341 23.22 22.59 37.53
C PHE A 341 23.49 23.49 38.75
N TYR A 342 22.46 24.04 39.38
CA TYR A 342 22.63 24.90 40.55
C TYR A 342 23.03 24.14 41.81
N ALA A 343 22.72 22.88 41.94
CA ALA A 343 23.20 22.01 43.01
C ALA A 343 24.72 21.75 42.91
N THR A 344 25.26 21.57 41.71
CA THR A 344 26.69 21.43 41.47
C THR A 344 27.46 22.74 41.86
N LEU A 345 26.90 23.90 41.51
CA LEU A 345 27.50 25.19 41.89
C LEU A 345 27.48 25.42 43.42
N ALA A 346 26.41 25.02 44.09
CA ALA A 346 26.35 25.15 45.56
C ALA A 346 27.37 24.25 46.26
N ASN A 347 27.56 23.02 45.79
CA ASN A 347 28.55 22.07 46.34
C ASN A 347 30.01 22.51 46.07
N SER A 348 30.29 23.12 44.91
CA SER A 348 31.59 23.67 44.58
C SER A 348 31.95 24.87 45.51
N ALA A 349 30.98 25.74 45.82
CA ALA A 349 31.15 26.85 46.73
C ALA A 349 31.48 26.36 48.17
N ALA A 350 30.76 25.34 48.66
CA ALA A 350 30.97 24.81 50.01
C ALA A 350 32.35 24.12 50.19
N THR A 351 32.89 23.55 49.12
CA THR A 351 34.20 22.89 49.15
C THR A 351 35.34 23.89 49.20
N THR A 352 35.14 25.08 48.63
CA THR A 352 36.16 26.14 48.65
C THR A 352 36.23 26.83 49.99
N GLU A 353 35.11 27.06 50.69
CA GLU A 353 35.06 27.63 52.04
C GLU A 353 35.79 26.74 53.09
N THR A 354 35.62 25.41 52.96
CA THR A 354 36.32 24.47 53.87
C THR A 354 37.81 24.37 53.62
N SER A 355 38.29 24.78 52.45
CA SER A 355 39.72 24.78 52.12
C SER A 355 40.43 26.07 52.58
N GLU A 356 39.74 27.20 52.62
CA GLU A 356 40.29 28.47 53.10
C GLU A 356 40.28 28.57 54.64
N GLU A 357 39.38 27.90 55.33
CA GLU A 357 39.37 27.85 56.83
C GLU A 357 40.45 26.93 57.42
N LYS A 358 41.13 26.15 56.59
CA LYS A 358 42.23 25.23 56.98
C LYS A 358 43.61 25.70 56.57
N ALA A 359 43.74 26.85 55.92
CA ALA A 359 45.00 27.47 55.51
C ALA A 359 45.35 28.64 56.44
#